data_b4833f6a8d2e149df02fd3f7ba543f87
#
_entry.id   b4833f6a8d2e149df02fd3f7ba543f87
#
_cell.length_a   1.000
_cell.length_b   1.000
_cell.length_c   1.000
_cell.angle_alpha   90.00
_cell.angle_beta   90.00
_cell.angle_gamma   90.00
#
_symmetry.space_group_name_H-M   'P 1'
#
loop_
_entity.id
_entity.type
_entity.pdbx_description
1 polymer ?
#
loop_
_entity_poly.entity_id
_entity_poly.type
_entity_poly.pdbx_seq_one_letter_code
_entity_poly.pdbx_strand_id
1 'polypeptide(L)'
;MVRALILLTALLVSIIRGGNANWDSHSAHIMPPKKWSVGIFQPLRFGLKEGLELSSHPGWFLVLPNASFKIPFVDFKSFNTATKVSFVYPTPLLNMLSREGIGGLIDPNLTIPPMLGVSGSFIISREVLRVNLTTKTGLDFGLVFGDLDTRSNIDLPIVYHRLEVFQNGWGWHTGLDLDTKLVKKVRIFVDIDLRFIPDISNRGKGKNYAMRSGNYSIEHKMLLIWDYSSKFRIMTGYKLVSGDYPYGKQTRLLPYIPLLEQWLPLIELQWLR
;
A
#
# COMPACT_ATOMS: atom_id res chain seq x y z
N MET A 1 26.13 -22.57 4.80
CA MET A 1 25.12 -21.52 4.81
C MET A 1 23.82 -21.94 4.12
N VAL A 2 23.80 -22.34 2.85
CA VAL A 2 22.57 -22.71 2.12
C VAL A 2 21.78 -23.85 2.80
N ARG A 3 22.44 -24.92 3.28
CA ARG A 3 21.80 -26.04 3.99
C ARG A 3 21.15 -25.63 5.32
N ALA A 4 21.75 -24.69 6.04
CA ALA A 4 21.18 -24.15 7.28
C ALA A 4 19.94 -23.28 7.00
N LEU A 5 19.94 -22.53 5.90
CA LEU A 5 18.80 -21.74 5.47
C LEU A 5 17.63 -22.63 5.02
N ILE A 6 17.90 -23.73 4.32
CA ILE A 6 16.88 -24.70 3.89
C ILE A 6 16.30 -25.45 5.11
N LEU A 7 17.12 -25.80 6.08
CA LEU A 7 16.65 -26.42 7.33
C LEU A 7 15.85 -25.45 8.18
N LEU A 8 16.25 -24.19 8.26
CA LEU A 8 15.52 -23.14 8.97
C LEU A 8 14.17 -22.86 8.31
N THR A 9 14.12 -22.80 6.97
CA THR A 9 12.86 -22.68 6.21
C THR A 9 11.97 -23.91 6.37
N ALA A 10 12.52 -25.11 6.34
CA ALA A 10 11.77 -26.35 6.56
C ALA A 10 11.24 -26.46 8.00
N LEU A 11 12.02 -26.03 9.00
CA LEU A 11 11.61 -25.99 10.41
C LEU A 11 10.51 -24.93 10.65
N LEU A 12 10.62 -23.77 10.01
CA LEU A 12 9.58 -22.74 10.03
C LEU A 12 8.28 -23.22 9.39
N VAL A 13 8.34 -23.94 8.27
CA VAL A 13 7.17 -24.48 7.57
C VAL A 13 6.42 -25.54 8.39
N SER A 14 7.08 -26.29 9.27
CA SER A 14 6.45 -27.36 10.07
C SER A 14 5.57 -26.87 11.22
N ILE A 15 5.68 -25.61 11.64
CA ILE A 15 4.99 -25.03 12.81
C ILE A 15 3.78 -24.15 12.42
N ILE A 16 3.56 -23.92 11.12
CA ILE A 16 2.71 -22.85 10.61
C ILE A 16 1.25 -23.30 10.45
N ARG A 17 0.30 -22.54 11.04
CA ARG A 17 -1.15 -22.68 10.85
C ARG A 17 -1.68 -21.49 10.07
N GLY A 18 -2.54 -21.70 9.08
CA GLY A 18 -3.13 -20.65 8.24
C GLY A 18 -3.64 -19.43 9.00
N GLY A 19 -3.58 -18.26 8.38
CA GLY A 19 -4.02 -16.99 8.93
C GLY A 19 -5.54 -16.90 9.09
N ASN A 20 -6.02 -15.86 9.81
CA ASN A 20 -7.45 -15.59 9.91
C ASN A 20 -7.86 -14.61 8.80
N ALA A 21 -8.53 -15.11 7.75
CA ALA A 21 -8.90 -14.38 6.54
C ALA A 21 -9.68 -13.08 6.78
N ASN A 22 -10.47 -13.00 7.88
CA ASN A 22 -11.28 -11.81 8.17
C ASN A 22 -10.47 -10.55 8.50
N TRP A 23 -9.23 -10.70 8.92
CA TRP A 23 -8.38 -9.58 9.29
C TRP A 23 -7.62 -8.98 8.11
N ASP A 24 -7.45 -9.74 7.06
CA ASP A 24 -6.50 -9.41 6.01
C ASP A 24 -7.13 -8.49 4.95
N SER A 25 -6.65 -7.25 4.90
CA SER A 25 -7.06 -6.26 3.90
C SER A 25 -6.45 -6.51 2.52
N HIS A 26 -5.35 -7.26 2.47
CA HIS A 26 -4.56 -7.46 1.26
C HIS A 26 -5.01 -8.69 0.46
N SER A 27 -5.64 -9.69 1.12
CA SER A 27 -6.09 -10.92 0.48
C SER A 27 -7.32 -10.74 -0.40
N ALA A 28 -7.63 -11.77 -1.20
CA ALA A 28 -8.85 -11.84 -1.99
C ALA A 28 -10.13 -12.05 -1.14
N HIS A 29 -9.99 -12.29 0.16
CA HIS A 29 -11.15 -12.46 1.04
C HIS A 29 -11.92 -11.15 1.22
N ILE A 30 -13.23 -11.24 1.14
CA ILE A 30 -14.16 -10.13 1.30
C ILE A 30 -14.64 -10.08 2.76
N MET A 31 -14.75 -8.89 3.33
CA MET A 31 -15.32 -8.70 4.66
C MET A 31 -16.80 -9.17 4.67
N PRO A 32 -17.20 -10.04 5.59
CA PRO A 32 -18.60 -10.48 5.69
C PRO A 32 -19.56 -9.31 5.92
N PRO A 33 -20.83 -9.41 5.47
CA PRO A 33 -21.83 -8.37 5.65
C PRO A 33 -21.95 -7.91 7.12
N LYS A 34 -22.07 -6.59 7.33
CA LYS A 34 -22.20 -5.94 8.65
C LYS A 34 -20.99 -6.12 9.58
N LYS A 35 -19.90 -6.73 9.10
CA LYS A 35 -18.62 -6.77 9.80
C LYS A 35 -17.75 -5.60 9.39
N TRP A 36 -16.89 -5.17 10.31
CA TRP A 36 -15.93 -4.11 10.01
C TRP A 36 -14.62 -4.32 10.75
N SER A 37 -13.55 -3.81 10.20
CA SER A 37 -12.26 -3.71 10.87
C SER A 37 -11.67 -2.33 10.65
N VAL A 38 -10.93 -1.82 11.63
CA VAL A 38 -10.25 -0.53 11.54
C VAL A 38 -8.93 -0.61 12.29
N GLY A 39 -7.93 0.09 11.79
CA GLY A 39 -6.68 0.31 12.48
C GLY A 39 -6.30 1.78 12.51
N ILE A 40 -5.18 2.10 13.18
CA ILE A 40 -4.66 3.48 13.19
C ILE A 40 -4.17 3.84 11.78
N PHE A 41 -3.37 2.95 11.16
CA PHE A 41 -2.83 3.12 9.81
C PHE A 41 -3.48 2.18 8.79
N GLN A 42 -4.23 1.17 9.25
CA GLN A 42 -5.01 0.29 8.38
C GLN A 42 -6.35 0.94 8.04
N PRO A 43 -6.86 0.73 6.82
CA PRO A 43 -8.15 1.29 6.43
C PRO A 43 -9.28 0.73 7.30
N LEU A 44 -10.30 1.56 7.52
CA LEU A 44 -11.62 1.08 7.90
C LEU A 44 -12.14 0.24 6.73
N ARG A 45 -12.48 -1.02 7.00
CA ARG A 45 -13.10 -1.95 6.05
C ARG A 45 -14.50 -2.28 6.54
N PHE A 46 -15.45 -2.30 5.66
CA PHE A 46 -16.83 -2.60 5.97
C PHE A 46 -17.46 -3.51 4.90
N GLY A 47 -18.03 -4.63 5.33
CA GLY A 47 -18.83 -5.51 4.48
C GLY A 47 -20.22 -4.91 4.28
N LEU A 48 -20.48 -4.36 3.09
CA LEU A 48 -21.78 -3.74 2.76
C LEU A 48 -22.86 -4.80 2.53
N LYS A 49 -22.59 -5.78 1.70
CA LYS A 49 -23.44 -6.91 1.37
C LYS A 49 -22.57 -8.10 1.00
N GLU A 50 -23.18 -9.25 0.75
CA GLU A 50 -22.44 -10.41 0.25
C GLU A 50 -21.65 -10.03 -1.01
N GLY A 51 -20.35 -10.31 -0.98
CA GLY A 51 -19.44 -10.03 -2.08
C GLY A 51 -19.09 -8.55 -2.31
N LEU A 52 -19.39 -7.63 -1.38
CA LEU A 52 -18.99 -6.23 -1.54
C LEU A 52 -18.38 -5.67 -0.25
N GLU A 53 -17.12 -5.31 -0.31
CA GLU A 53 -16.39 -4.63 0.75
C GLU A 53 -16.07 -3.19 0.33
N LEU A 54 -16.35 -2.24 1.22
CA LEU A 54 -15.91 -0.85 1.14
C LEU A 54 -14.75 -0.64 2.09
N SER A 55 -13.73 0.11 1.68
CA SER A 55 -12.67 0.54 2.59
C SER A 55 -12.23 1.98 2.33
N SER A 56 -11.80 2.65 3.41
CA SER A 56 -11.27 4.01 3.39
C SER A 56 -10.34 4.21 4.57
N HIS A 57 -9.40 5.14 4.48
CA HIS A 57 -8.53 5.56 5.58
C HIS A 57 -9.14 6.78 6.30
N PRO A 58 -9.89 6.59 7.40
CA PRO A 58 -10.65 7.68 8.02
C PRO A 58 -9.76 8.80 8.55
N GLY A 59 -8.59 8.48 9.10
CA GLY A 59 -7.63 9.47 9.60
C GLY A 59 -7.07 10.41 8.52
N TRP A 60 -7.04 9.97 7.28
CA TRP A 60 -6.55 10.75 6.15
C TRP A 60 -7.65 11.34 5.29
N PHE A 61 -8.90 10.93 5.50
CA PHE A 61 -10.02 11.26 4.61
C PHE A 61 -10.24 12.76 4.41
N LEU A 62 -10.01 13.58 5.44
CA LEU A 62 -10.20 15.04 5.37
C LEU A 62 -9.18 15.74 4.47
N VAL A 63 -7.93 15.23 4.43
CA VAL A 63 -6.84 15.84 3.65
C VAL A 63 -6.50 15.04 2.40
N LEU A 64 -6.82 13.75 2.41
CA LEU A 64 -6.61 12.82 1.30
C LEU A 64 -7.87 11.95 1.13
N PRO A 65 -8.97 12.49 0.58
CA PRO A 65 -10.17 11.71 0.32
C PRO A 65 -9.86 10.45 -0.46
N ASN A 66 -10.29 9.31 0.07
CA ASN A 66 -9.97 8.00 -0.50
C ASN A 66 -11.09 7.00 -0.24
N ALA A 67 -11.31 6.11 -1.18
CA ALA A 67 -12.24 4.99 -1.04
C ALA A 67 -11.78 3.83 -1.92
N SER A 68 -12.06 2.60 -1.48
CA SER A 68 -11.82 1.41 -2.30
C SER A 68 -12.99 0.45 -2.19
N PHE A 69 -13.32 -0.20 -3.28
CA PHE A 69 -14.32 -1.24 -3.38
C PHE A 69 -13.62 -2.55 -3.75
N LYS A 70 -13.96 -3.64 -3.04
CA LYS A 70 -13.45 -4.96 -3.34
C LYS A 70 -14.62 -5.92 -3.53
N ILE A 71 -14.60 -6.64 -4.66
CA ILE A 71 -15.62 -7.62 -5.05
C ILE A 71 -14.95 -8.96 -5.40
N PRO A 72 -15.58 -10.10 -5.12
CA PRO A 72 -15.09 -11.39 -5.60
C PRO A 72 -15.18 -11.42 -7.12
N PHE A 73 -14.25 -12.10 -7.77
CA PHE A 73 -14.29 -12.25 -9.23
C PHE A 73 -14.83 -13.62 -9.63
N VAL A 74 -14.01 -14.65 -9.55
CA VAL A 74 -14.41 -16.04 -9.80
C VAL A 74 -13.70 -16.91 -8.78
N ASP A 75 -14.45 -17.72 -8.06
CA ASP A 75 -13.86 -18.67 -7.12
C ASP A 75 -13.51 -19.97 -7.86
N PHE A 76 -12.23 -20.30 -7.84
CA PHE A 76 -11.75 -21.60 -8.24
C PHE A 76 -11.60 -22.49 -7.01
N LYS A 77 -11.76 -23.80 -7.14
CA LYS A 77 -11.67 -24.75 -6.01
C LYS A 77 -10.44 -24.59 -5.12
N SER A 78 -9.37 -23.98 -5.63
CA SER A 78 -8.08 -23.84 -4.94
C SER A 78 -7.64 -22.40 -4.71
N PHE A 79 -8.35 -21.41 -5.25
CA PHE A 79 -7.97 -19.99 -5.21
C PHE A 79 -9.20 -19.14 -4.94
N ASN A 80 -9.04 -18.16 -4.06
CA ASN A 80 -9.98 -17.05 -3.94
C ASN A 80 -9.47 -15.90 -4.81
N THR A 81 -10.36 -15.32 -5.60
CA THR A 81 -10.00 -14.18 -6.46
C THR A 81 -10.91 -12.99 -6.18
N ALA A 82 -10.35 -11.81 -6.28
CA ALA A 82 -11.09 -10.57 -6.08
C ALA A 82 -10.55 -9.46 -7.00
N THR A 83 -11.41 -8.52 -7.33
CA THR A 83 -11.03 -7.26 -7.95
C THR A 83 -11.21 -6.14 -6.94
N LYS A 84 -10.22 -5.27 -6.83
CA LYS A 84 -10.27 -4.06 -6.00
C LYS A 84 -10.11 -2.84 -6.88
N VAL A 85 -11.02 -1.88 -6.74
CA VAL A 85 -10.93 -0.56 -7.38
C VAL A 85 -10.79 0.48 -6.29
N SER A 86 -9.80 1.35 -6.41
CA SER A 86 -9.49 2.39 -5.42
C SER A 86 -9.50 3.76 -6.07
N PHE A 87 -9.96 4.75 -5.31
CA PHE A 87 -10.01 6.15 -5.69
C PHE A 87 -9.28 6.98 -4.64
N VAL A 88 -8.56 8.00 -5.10
CA VAL A 88 -7.87 8.94 -4.23
C VAL A 88 -7.89 10.34 -4.84
N TYR A 89 -8.08 11.36 -4.00
CA TYR A 89 -8.06 12.75 -4.38
C TYR A 89 -6.97 13.50 -3.61
N PRO A 90 -5.72 13.58 -4.15
CA PRO A 90 -4.57 14.08 -3.42
C PRO A 90 -4.47 15.60 -3.33
N THR A 91 -5.23 16.35 -4.13
CA THR A 91 -5.16 17.82 -4.23
C THR A 91 -5.22 18.54 -2.88
N PRO A 92 -6.13 18.21 -1.93
CA PRO A 92 -6.18 18.93 -0.65
C PRO A 92 -4.90 18.72 0.18
N LEU A 93 -4.35 17.50 0.19
CA LEU A 93 -3.10 17.20 0.88
C LEU A 93 -1.93 17.99 0.29
N LEU A 94 -1.78 17.99 -1.03
CA LEU A 94 -0.70 18.71 -1.71
C LEU A 94 -0.81 20.22 -1.50
N ASN A 95 -2.02 20.78 -1.58
CA ASN A 95 -2.26 22.19 -1.25
C ASN A 95 -1.95 22.51 0.22
N MET A 96 -2.18 21.59 1.14
CA MET A 96 -1.77 21.76 2.53
C MET A 96 -0.24 21.77 2.67
N LEU A 97 0.46 20.89 1.97
CA LEU A 97 1.92 20.77 2.00
C LEU A 97 2.63 21.92 1.27
N SER A 98 1.95 22.66 0.40
CA SER A 98 2.47 23.86 -0.28
C SER A 98 2.28 25.14 0.52
N ARG A 99 1.55 25.12 1.67
CA ARG A 99 1.35 26.33 2.47
C ARG A 99 2.61 26.73 3.22
N GLU A 100 2.86 28.03 3.29
CA GLU A 100 3.91 28.58 4.14
C GLU A 100 3.67 28.17 5.60
N GLY A 101 4.75 27.77 6.27
CA GLY A 101 4.70 27.33 7.66
C GLY A 101 4.26 25.88 7.90
N ILE A 102 3.77 25.16 6.89
CA ILE A 102 3.46 23.73 6.96
C ILE A 102 4.46 22.96 6.12
N GLY A 103 5.64 22.72 6.69
CA GLY A 103 6.62 21.77 6.18
C GLY A 103 7.45 22.19 4.96
N GLY A 104 7.06 23.17 4.16
CA GLY A 104 7.83 23.65 3.00
C GLY A 104 8.23 22.54 1.99
N LEU A 105 7.46 21.45 1.94
CA LEU A 105 7.77 20.30 1.09
C LEU A 105 7.47 20.55 -0.39
N ILE A 106 6.54 21.47 -0.66
CA ILE A 106 6.18 21.95 -2.00
C ILE A 106 6.34 23.46 -2.00
N ASP A 107 6.92 24.03 -3.06
CA ASP A 107 7.03 25.48 -3.25
C ASP A 107 5.62 26.12 -3.24
N PRO A 108 5.36 27.10 -2.35
CA PRO A 108 4.05 27.77 -2.25
C PRO A 108 3.60 28.45 -3.54
N ASN A 109 4.52 28.78 -4.43
CA ASN A 109 4.21 29.43 -5.72
C ASN A 109 3.70 28.45 -6.78
N LEU A 110 3.72 27.13 -6.51
CA LEU A 110 3.24 26.12 -7.44
C LEU A 110 1.72 25.95 -7.31
N THR A 111 1.03 26.03 -8.42
CA THR A 111 -0.40 25.72 -8.49
C THR A 111 -0.59 24.21 -8.56
N ILE A 112 -1.38 23.68 -7.64
CA ILE A 112 -1.77 22.26 -7.62
C ILE A 112 -3.17 22.13 -8.23
N PRO A 113 -3.33 21.56 -9.43
CA PRO A 113 -4.62 21.38 -10.06
C PRO A 113 -5.44 20.29 -9.35
N PRO A 114 -6.77 20.22 -9.58
CA PRO A 114 -7.56 19.06 -9.17
C PRO A 114 -7.02 17.78 -9.82
N MET A 115 -6.86 16.72 -9.00
CA MET A 115 -6.31 15.43 -9.45
C MET A 115 -7.13 14.27 -8.89
N LEU A 116 -7.36 13.25 -9.72
CA LEU A 116 -8.04 12.02 -9.30
C LEU A 116 -7.18 10.82 -9.68
N GLY A 117 -6.81 10.02 -8.68
CA GLY A 117 -6.18 8.73 -8.87
C GLY A 117 -7.21 7.61 -8.87
N VAL A 118 -7.08 6.71 -9.82
CA VAL A 118 -7.89 5.48 -9.91
C VAL A 118 -6.95 4.30 -10.04
N SER A 119 -7.10 3.31 -9.15
CA SER A 119 -6.29 2.08 -9.19
C SER A 119 -7.19 0.88 -9.29
N GLY A 120 -6.89 -0.03 -10.22
CA GLY A 120 -7.55 -1.31 -10.36
C GLY A 120 -6.58 -2.45 -10.08
N SER A 121 -6.92 -3.38 -9.17
CA SER A 121 -6.08 -4.52 -8.83
C SER A 121 -6.85 -5.81 -8.92
N PHE A 122 -6.25 -6.83 -9.52
CA PHE A 122 -6.70 -8.21 -9.47
C PHE A 122 -5.88 -8.94 -8.41
N ILE A 123 -6.57 -9.64 -7.51
CA ILE A 123 -5.99 -10.27 -6.32
C ILE A 123 -6.32 -11.75 -6.36
N ILE A 124 -5.32 -12.59 -6.16
CA ILE A 124 -5.47 -14.04 -6.05
C ILE A 124 -4.88 -14.46 -4.71
N SER A 125 -5.65 -15.19 -3.92
CA SER A 125 -5.19 -15.74 -2.64
C SER A 125 -5.36 -17.24 -2.59
N ARG A 126 -4.36 -17.93 -2.04
CA ARG A 126 -4.35 -19.37 -1.82
C ARG A 126 -3.68 -19.70 -0.50
N GLU A 127 -4.24 -20.66 0.22
CA GLU A 127 -3.54 -21.28 1.34
C GLU A 127 -2.68 -22.45 0.83
N VAL A 128 -1.39 -22.37 1.05
CA VAL A 128 -0.40 -23.41 0.71
C VAL A 128 0.38 -23.76 1.95
N LEU A 129 0.34 -25.02 2.41
CA LEU A 129 1.08 -25.48 3.59
C LEU A 129 0.92 -24.57 4.82
N ARG A 130 -0.30 -24.04 5.04
CA ARG A 130 -0.65 -23.12 6.13
C ARG A 130 -0.08 -21.69 6.02
N VAL A 131 0.47 -21.36 4.88
CA VAL A 131 0.83 -19.98 4.49
C VAL A 131 -0.28 -19.45 3.60
N ASN A 132 -0.85 -18.31 3.93
CA ASN A 132 -1.70 -17.57 2.99
C ASN A 132 -0.79 -16.82 2.04
N LEU A 133 -0.78 -17.25 0.80
CA LEU A 133 -0.10 -16.60 -0.31
C LEU A 133 -1.10 -15.75 -1.06
N THR A 134 -0.79 -14.48 -1.25
CA THR A 134 -1.61 -13.58 -2.06
C THR A 134 -0.73 -12.91 -3.10
N THR A 135 -1.16 -12.99 -4.36
CA THR A 135 -0.58 -12.20 -5.45
C THR A 135 -1.57 -11.12 -5.85
N LYS A 136 -1.05 -9.96 -6.20
CA LYS A 136 -1.82 -8.82 -6.67
C LYS A 136 -1.15 -8.23 -7.90
N THR A 137 -1.92 -7.80 -8.88
CA THR A 137 -1.43 -7.06 -10.04
C THR A 137 -2.50 -6.09 -10.49
N GLY A 138 -2.09 -4.95 -11.05
CA GLY A 138 -3.06 -3.94 -11.44
C GLY A 138 -2.44 -2.74 -12.13
N LEU A 139 -3.32 -1.79 -12.47
CA LEU A 139 -2.99 -0.56 -13.14
C LEU A 139 -3.41 0.63 -12.27
N ASP A 140 -2.59 1.66 -12.28
CA ASP A 140 -2.83 2.94 -11.63
C ASP A 140 -2.99 4.01 -12.71
N PHE A 141 -4.02 4.85 -12.61
CA PHE A 141 -4.29 5.95 -13.51
C PHE A 141 -4.31 7.26 -12.73
N GLY A 142 -3.62 8.28 -13.26
CA GLY A 142 -3.61 9.63 -12.74
C GLY A 142 -4.31 10.59 -13.70
N LEU A 143 -5.42 11.17 -13.27
CA LEU A 143 -6.15 12.20 -14.01
C LEU A 143 -5.84 13.57 -13.41
N VAL A 144 -5.38 14.51 -14.23
CA VAL A 144 -5.03 15.87 -13.84
C VAL A 144 -5.90 16.85 -14.63
N PHE A 145 -6.59 17.72 -13.94
CA PHE A 145 -7.49 18.72 -14.52
C PHE A 145 -6.83 20.11 -14.51
N GLY A 146 -5.78 20.28 -15.31
CA GLY A 146 -4.95 21.48 -15.41
C GLY A 146 -3.49 21.17 -15.61
N ASP A 147 -2.65 22.20 -15.49
CA ASP A 147 -1.20 22.06 -15.61
C ASP A 147 -0.59 21.64 -14.27
N LEU A 148 0.11 20.52 -14.23
CA LEU A 148 0.82 20.03 -13.07
C LEU A 148 2.33 20.26 -13.24
N ASP A 149 2.91 21.10 -12.39
CA ASP A 149 4.36 21.32 -12.39
C ASP A 149 5.09 20.06 -11.88
N THR A 150 6.13 19.65 -12.58
CA THR A 150 6.93 18.48 -12.22
C THR A 150 7.61 18.60 -10.86
N ARG A 151 7.85 19.83 -10.38
CA ARG A 151 8.43 20.12 -9.06
C ARG A 151 7.45 19.88 -7.90
N SER A 152 6.15 19.73 -8.18
CA SER A 152 5.14 19.41 -7.16
C SER A 152 5.12 17.91 -6.79
N ASN A 153 6.00 17.10 -7.36
CA ASN A 153 6.08 15.66 -7.08
C ASN A 153 6.61 15.40 -5.67
N ILE A 154 5.73 14.85 -4.83
CA ILE A 154 6.08 14.30 -3.52
C ILE A 154 5.52 12.88 -3.45
N ASP A 155 6.39 11.92 -3.23
CA ASP A 155 5.97 10.56 -2.94
C ASP A 155 5.77 10.36 -1.44
N LEU A 156 4.55 9.96 -1.08
CA LEU A 156 4.16 9.61 0.28
C LEU A 156 3.82 8.11 0.34
N PRO A 157 4.83 7.24 0.33
CA PRO A 157 4.63 5.78 0.16
C PRO A 157 3.92 5.09 1.33
N ILE A 158 3.68 5.79 2.43
CA ILE A 158 2.87 5.30 3.55
C ILE A 158 1.37 5.43 3.25
N VAL A 159 0.97 6.53 2.60
CA VAL A 159 -0.42 6.93 2.42
C VAL A 159 -0.89 6.68 0.98
N TYR A 160 -0.08 7.07 0.03
CA TYR A 160 -0.36 6.92 -1.40
C TYR A 160 0.89 6.46 -2.13
N HIS A 161 0.70 5.71 -3.20
CA HIS A 161 1.81 5.03 -3.83
C HIS A 161 2.73 6.01 -4.54
N ARG A 162 2.58 6.24 -5.79
CA ARG A 162 3.51 7.06 -6.56
C ARG A 162 2.74 8.22 -7.21
N LEU A 163 2.93 9.45 -6.69
CA LEU A 163 2.31 10.64 -7.28
C LEU A 163 2.79 10.91 -8.70
N GLU A 164 3.93 10.34 -9.10
CA GLU A 164 4.41 10.37 -10.48
C GLU A 164 3.41 9.82 -11.49
N VAL A 165 2.48 8.95 -11.08
CA VAL A 165 1.41 8.47 -11.96
C VAL A 165 0.59 9.63 -12.53
N PHE A 166 0.47 10.75 -11.82
CA PHE A 166 -0.23 11.95 -12.30
C PHE A 166 0.55 12.70 -13.37
N GLN A 167 1.87 12.55 -13.42
CA GLN A 167 2.71 13.12 -14.48
C GLN A 167 2.64 12.30 -15.76
N ASN A 168 2.55 10.97 -15.62
CA ASN A 168 2.57 10.01 -16.74
C ASN A 168 1.20 9.62 -17.25
N GLY A 169 0.18 9.73 -16.41
CA GLY A 169 -1.17 9.30 -16.65
C GLY A 169 -1.46 7.85 -16.26
N TRP A 170 -0.45 6.96 -16.20
CA TRP A 170 -0.64 5.58 -15.78
C TRP A 170 0.63 4.93 -15.22
N GLY A 171 0.44 3.86 -14.49
CA GLY A 171 1.48 2.97 -13.98
C GLY A 171 0.97 1.54 -13.84
N TRP A 172 1.87 0.61 -13.62
CA TRP A 172 1.57 -0.79 -13.34
C TRP A 172 2.16 -1.20 -12.00
N HIS A 173 1.44 -2.02 -11.26
CA HIS A 173 1.93 -2.59 -10.01
C HIS A 173 1.68 -4.10 -9.94
N THR A 174 2.57 -4.79 -9.23
CA THR A 174 2.39 -6.19 -8.86
C THR A 174 2.98 -6.43 -7.47
N GLY A 175 2.47 -7.43 -6.75
CA GLY A 175 2.97 -7.74 -5.42
C GLY A 175 2.69 -9.16 -4.99
N LEU A 176 3.38 -9.53 -3.92
CA LEU A 176 3.30 -10.83 -3.27
C LEU A 176 3.22 -10.64 -1.77
N ASP A 177 2.16 -11.17 -1.16
CA ASP A 177 1.96 -11.17 0.28
C ASP A 177 2.05 -12.60 0.83
N LEU A 178 2.73 -12.76 1.94
CA LEU A 178 2.84 -13.97 2.72
C LEU A 178 2.32 -13.71 4.13
N ASP A 179 1.35 -14.47 4.58
CA ASP A 179 0.81 -14.39 5.93
C ASP A 179 0.76 -15.77 6.58
N THR A 180 1.42 -15.91 7.72
CA THR A 180 1.53 -17.19 8.37
C THR A 180 1.59 -17.08 9.90
N LYS A 181 1.03 -18.09 10.59
CA LYS A 181 1.13 -18.21 12.06
C LYS A 181 2.44 -18.85 12.44
N LEU A 182 3.23 -18.16 13.25
CA LEU A 182 4.44 -18.73 13.87
C LEU A 182 4.08 -19.59 15.09
N VAL A 183 3.25 -19.02 15.99
CA VAL A 183 2.74 -19.71 17.18
C VAL A 183 1.26 -19.36 17.39
N LYS A 184 0.61 -19.93 18.40
CA LYS A 184 -0.85 -19.84 18.61
C LYS A 184 -1.46 -18.43 18.45
N LYS A 185 -0.73 -17.38 18.90
CA LYS A 185 -1.21 -15.99 18.88
C LYS A 185 -0.33 -15.04 18.09
N VAL A 186 0.77 -15.55 17.49
CA VAL A 186 1.74 -14.69 16.79
C VAL A 186 1.80 -15.10 15.32
N ARG A 187 1.71 -14.10 14.47
CA ARG A 187 1.79 -14.23 13.01
C ARG A 187 2.91 -13.36 12.46
N ILE A 188 3.39 -13.71 11.31
CA ILE A 188 4.26 -12.87 10.50
C ILE A 188 3.56 -12.59 9.17
N PHE A 189 3.62 -11.35 8.75
CA PHE A 189 3.15 -10.89 7.45
C PHE A 189 4.32 -10.26 6.71
N VAL A 190 4.52 -10.67 5.46
CA VAL A 190 5.54 -10.13 4.56
C VAL A 190 4.85 -9.72 3.28
N ASP A 191 5.17 -8.53 2.78
CA ASP A 191 4.60 -7.93 1.58
C ASP A 191 5.76 -7.38 0.74
N ILE A 192 5.76 -7.71 -0.55
CA ILE A 192 6.70 -7.22 -1.54
C ILE A 192 5.90 -6.66 -2.71
N ASP A 193 6.02 -5.36 -2.94
CA ASP A 193 5.37 -4.67 -4.04
C ASP A 193 6.41 -4.12 -5.03
N LEU A 194 6.17 -4.33 -6.30
CA LEU A 194 6.88 -3.73 -7.41
C LEU A 194 5.93 -2.79 -8.15
N ARG A 195 6.37 -1.56 -8.40
CA ARG A 195 5.64 -0.56 -9.17
C ARG A 195 6.50 -0.08 -10.31
N PHE A 196 5.88 0.04 -11.46
CA PHE A 196 6.50 0.56 -12.66
C PHE A 196 5.68 1.73 -13.21
N ILE A 197 6.36 2.83 -13.51
CA ILE A 197 5.78 4.01 -14.15
C ILE A 197 6.55 4.25 -15.44
N PRO A 198 5.87 4.35 -16.60
CA PRO A 198 6.53 4.60 -17.86
C PRO A 198 7.29 5.94 -17.88
N ASP A 199 8.30 6.03 -18.72
CA ASP A 199 9.17 7.21 -18.82
C ASP A 199 8.40 8.48 -19.23
N ILE A 200 8.62 9.56 -18.48
CA ILE A 200 8.03 10.89 -18.70
C ILE A 200 8.76 11.68 -19.78
N SER A 201 9.95 11.25 -20.19
CA SER A 201 10.90 12.05 -20.97
C SER A 201 10.34 12.69 -22.25
N ASN A 202 9.18 12.25 -22.72
CA ASN A 202 8.57 12.70 -23.97
C ASN A 202 7.37 13.66 -23.84
N ARG A 203 6.86 13.98 -22.63
CA ARG A 203 5.65 14.79 -22.48
C ARG A 203 5.89 16.25 -22.04
N GLY A 204 7.01 16.57 -21.46
CA GLY A 204 7.33 17.93 -21.02
C GLY A 204 8.17 18.71 -22.03
N LYS A 205 7.55 19.42 -22.97
CA LYS A 205 8.24 20.50 -23.72
C LYS A 205 8.54 21.73 -22.84
N GLY A 206 8.69 21.56 -21.56
CA GLY A 206 9.08 22.60 -20.60
C GLY A 206 10.59 22.57 -20.40
N LYS A 207 11.23 23.64 -20.82
CA LYS A 207 12.66 23.91 -20.75
C LYS A 207 13.27 23.59 -19.37
N ASN A 208 14.40 22.90 -19.37
CA ASN A 208 15.53 23.00 -18.43
C ASN A 208 15.58 22.16 -17.17
N TYR A 209 14.80 21.12 -16.98
CA TYR A 209 15.16 20.09 -16.01
C TYR A 209 15.20 18.75 -16.69
N ALA A 210 16.40 18.20 -16.87
CA ALA A 210 16.60 16.78 -17.16
C ALA A 210 16.18 15.98 -15.91
N MET A 211 14.88 15.95 -15.61
CA MET A 211 14.36 15.06 -14.60
C MET A 211 14.51 13.65 -15.14
N ARG A 212 15.33 12.86 -14.47
CA ARG A 212 15.37 11.43 -14.70
C ARG A 212 14.00 10.87 -14.42
N SER A 213 13.41 10.19 -15.37
CA SER A 213 12.18 9.46 -15.17
C SER A 213 12.40 8.37 -14.13
N GLY A 214 11.68 8.43 -13.04
CA GLY A 214 11.65 7.36 -12.07
C GLY A 214 10.84 6.19 -12.61
N ASN A 215 11.49 5.11 -13.03
CA ASN A 215 10.81 4.03 -13.73
C ASN A 215 10.23 2.97 -12.83
N TYR A 216 10.76 2.77 -11.62
CA TYR A 216 10.32 1.70 -10.75
C TYR A 216 10.46 2.03 -9.26
N SER A 217 9.68 1.35 -8.42
CA SER A 217 9.95 1.23 -6.99
C SER A 217 9.66 -0.18 -6.51
N ILE A 218 10.46 -0.61 -5.54
CA ILE A 218 10.27 -1.86 -4.81
C ILE A 218 9.97 -1.50 -3.37
N GLU A 219 8.90 -2.05 -2.85
CA GLU A 219 8.49 -1.89 -1.45
C GLU A 219 8.52 -3.25 -0.77
N HIS A 220 9.10 -3.31 0.41
CA HIS A 220 9.11 -4.49 1.25
C HIS A 220 8.58 -4.11 2.63
N LYS A 221 7.55 -4.80 3.09
CA LYS A 221 6.96 -4.59 4.41
C LYS A 221 6.97 -5.91 5.18
N MET A 222 7.37 -5.85 6.43
CA MET A 222 7.30 -6.99 7.33
C MET A 222 6.64 -6.58 8.64
N LEU A 223 5.64 -7.34 9.06
CA LEU A 223 4.91 -7.11 10.30
C LEU A 223 4.89 -8.37 11.15
N LEU A 224 5.19 -8.22 12.43
CA LEU A 224 4.89 -9.18 13.47
C LEU A 224 3.51 -8.82 14.04
N ILE A 225 2.61 -9.79 14.08
CA ILE A 225 1.22 -9.60 14.45
C ILE A 225 0.92 -10.44 15.68
N TRP A 226 0.45 -9.81 16.75
CA TRP A 226 -0.02 -10.48 17.95
C TRP A 226 -1.54 -10.42 18.02
N ASP A 227 -2.18 -11.58 17.82
CA ASP A 227 -3.63 -11.76 17.96
C ASP A 227 -3.99 -11.83 19.45
N TYR A 228 -4.14 -10.66 20.10
CA TYR A 228 -4.51 -10.58 21.52
C TYR A 228 -5.85 -11.24 21.78
N SER A 229 -6.85 -10.96 20.95
CA SER A 229 -8.18 -11.57 20.97
C SER A 229 -8.72 -11.78 19.56
N SER A 230 -9.91 -12.38 19.43
CA SER A 230 -10.62 -12.50 18.14
C SER A 230 -11.06 -11.15 17.55
N LYS A 231 -11.04 -10.08 18.35
CA LYS A 231 -11.52 -8.74 17.97
C LYS A 231 -10.45 -7.66 18.05
N PHE A 232 -9.25 -7.97 18.53
CA PHE A 232 -8.18 -7.00 18.71
C PHE A 232 -6.82 -7.63 18.46
N ARG A 233 -5.98 -6.95 17.70
CA ARG A 233 -4.59 -7.33 17.44
C ARG A 233 -3.65 -6.15 17.47
N ILE A 234 -2.39 -6.42 17.76
CA ILE A 234 -1.29 -5.46 17.75
C ILE A 234 -0.32 -5.91 16.68
N MET A 235 0.14 -4.98 15.88
CA MET A 235 1.13 -5.26 14.85
C MET A 235 2.32 -4.31 15.01
N THR A 236 3.51 -4.81 14.73
CA THR A 236 4.71 -4.00 14.70
C THR A 236 5.62 -4.44 13.55
N GLY A 237 6.38 -3.52 12.99
CA GLY A 237 7.28 -3.84 11.90
C GLY A 237 7.78 -2.62 11.16
N TYR A 238 8.18 -2.85 9.92
CA TYR A 238 8.78 -1.83 9.07
C TYR A 238 8.29 -1.92 7.63
N LYS A 239 8.54 -0.85 6.89
CA LYS A 239 8.41 -0.79 5.44
C LYS A 239 9.69 -0.21 4.85
N LEU A 240 10.36 -0.97 3.99
CA LEU A 240 11.48 -0.53 3.18
C LEU A 240 10.97 -0.15 1.80
N VAL A 241 11.30 1.05 1.35
CA VAL A 241 10.97 1.52 0.01
C VAL A 241 12.27 1.86 -0.70
N SER A 242 12.49 1.28 -1.88
CA SER A 242 13.62 1.58 -2.74
C SER A 242 13.12 1.86 -4.15
N GLY A 243 13.54 2.96 -4.74
CA GLY A 243 13.06 3.30 -6.07
C GLY A 243 13.95 4.31 -6.80
N ASP A 244 13.69 4.40 -8.09
CA ASP A 244 14.23 5.42 -8.96
C ASP A 244 13.20 6.55 -9.06
N TYR A 245 13.54 7.69 -8.50
CA TYR A 245 12.71 8.89 -8.41
C TYR A 245 13.23 9.95 -9.36
N PRO A 246 12.44 11.00 -9.72
CA PRO A 246 12.92 12.10 -10.56
C PRO A 246 14.17 12.79 -10.02
N TYR A 247 14.36 12.77 -8.70
CA TYR A 247 15.52 13.35 -7.99
C TYR A 247 16.62 12.32 -7.69
N GLY A 248 16.55 11.11 -8.23
CA GLY A 248 17.55 10.05 -8.12
C GLY A 248 17.10 8.83 -7.33
N LYS A 249 17.97 7.83 -7.25
CA LYS A 249 17.68 6.58 -6.52
C LYS A 249 17.69 6.85 -5.01
N GLN A 250 16.65 6.41 -4.33
CA GLN A 250 16.55 6.49 -2.89
C GLN A 250 16.08 5.17 -2.28
N THR A 251 16.60 4.88 -1.09
CA THR A 251 16.14 3.78 -0.25
C THR A 251 15.81 4.34 1.13
N ARG A 252 14.59 4.11 1.60
CA ARG A 252 14.09 4.63 2.88
C ARG A 252 13.47 3.51 3.70
N LEU A 253 13.84 3.45 4.97
CA LEU A 253 13.18 2.60 5.96
C LEU A 253 12.12 3.42 6.69
N LEU A 254 10.90 2.95 6.69
CA LEU A 254 9.74 3.66 7.24
C LEU A 254 9.14 2.88 8.43
N PRO A 255 8.54 3.55 9.40
CA PRO A 255 8.50 5.01 9.56
C PRO A 255 9.85 5.59 10.00
N TYR A 256 10.22 6.72 9.42
CA TYR A 256 11.40 7.48 9.76
C TYR A 256 10.99 8.88 10.23
N ILE A 257 11.51 9.31 11.37
CA ILE A 257 11.22 10.63 11.93
C ILE A 257 12.42 11.55 11.66
N PRO A 258 12.34 12.46 10.68
CA PRO A 258 13.46 13.31 10.29
C PRO A 258 14.00 14.17 11.43
N LEU A 259 13.12 14.65 12.32
CA LEU A 259 13.51 15.50 13.47
C LEU A 259 14.40 14.76 14.50
N LEU A 260 14.28 13.44 14.57
CA LEU A 260 15.04 12.61 15.51
C LEU A 260 16.17 11.85 14.81
N GLU A 261 16.23 11.90 13.49
CA GLU A 261 17.14 11.10 12.67
C GLU A 261 17.12 9.60 13.01
N GLN A 262 15.96 9.12 13.48
CA GLN A 262 15.79 7.76 13.97
C GLN A 262 14.65 7.04 13.26
N TRP A 263 14.85 5.75 13.05
CA TRP A 263 13.79 4.84 12.67
C TRP A 263 13.08 4.32 13.93
N LEU A 264 11.75 4.33 13.91
CA LEU A 264 10.92 3.71 14.94
C LEU A 264 10.10 2.59 14.30
N PRO A 265 9.93 1.44 14.99
CA PRO A 265 9.06 0.40 14.47
C PRO A 265 7.62 0.92 14.37
N LEU A 266 6.95 0.59 13.26
CA LEU A 266 5.53 0.85 13.11
C LEU A 266 4.77 0.07 14.19
N ILE A 267 3.94 0.76 14.96
CA ILE A 267 3.00 0.15 15.90
C ILE A 267 1.59 0.42 15.40
N GLU A 268 0.86 -0.64 15.14
CA GLU A 268 -0.49 -0.61 14.63
C GLU A 268 -1.43 -1.35 15.59
N LEU A 269 -2.55 -0.73 15.91
CA LEU A 269 -3.62 -1.33 16.69
C LEU A 269 -4.81 -1.52 15.77
N GLN A 270 -5.36 -2.74 15.73
CA GLN A 270 -6.48 -3.04 14.85
C GLN A 270 -7.62 -3.74 15.58
N TRP A 271 -8.83 -3.31 15.28
CA TRP A 271 -10.09 -3.82 15.81
C TRP A 271 -10.93 -4.47 14.72
N LEU A 272 -11.68 -5.51 15.10
CA LEU A 272 -12.63 -6.25 14.26
C LEU A 272 -13.97 -6.42 15.01
N ARG A 273 -15.09 -6.18 14.35
CA ARG A 273 -16.43 -6.41 14.88
C ARG A 273 -17.34 -7.07 13.84
#